data_2b4a1a57d7e18def38a5e1d56a028db0
#
_entry.id   2b4a1a57d7e18def38a5e1d56a028db0
#
_cell.length_a   1.000
_cell.length_b   1.000
_cell.length_c   1.000
_cell.angle_alpha   90.00
_cell.angle_beta   90.00
_cell.angle_gamma   90.00
#
_symmetry.space_group_name_H-M   'P 1'
#
loop_
_entity.id
_entity.type
_entity.pdbx_description
1 polymer ?
#
loop_
_entity_poly.entity_id
_entity_poly.type
_entity_poly.pdbx_seq_one_letter_code
_entity_poly.pdbx_strand_id
1 'polypeptide(L)'
;MRDTWPLLEKICFPLIRRGRLDTLQVNVGYRCNQTCVHCHVDASPYRTEEMSSEVADLVLAFLELRQIPTLDITGGAPELNPQFRRLVTAARAMGARVIDRCNLTILEEPSQEDLAAFLAHQDVEITASLPCYSADNVDRQRGEGVFEASIRGLQRLNALGYAREGSGLILNLVYNPQGPSLPPPQEVLEADYKRVLGETYGVVFDHLFTLANMPIKRFGAMLAVQGEFDRYLGLLQSVHDVGNLDHVMCRNLISIDWRGFVYDCDFNQMLDLPIGHLSDLLTAEFEDSPIHVAGHCYGCTAGQGSSCGGALREAAE
;
A
#
# COMPACT_ATOMS: atom_id res chain seq x y z
N MET A 1 -3.70 -10.39 19.14
CA MET A 1 -3.52 -8.92 18.94
C MET A 1 -4.76 -8.20 19.44
N ARG A 2 -4.64 -7.01 20.05
CA ARG A 2 -5.82 -6.24 20.52
C ARG A 2 -6.58 -5.70 19.30
N ASP A 3 -7.91 -5.93 19.27
CA ASP A 3 -8.77 -5.34 18.26
C ASP A 3 -8.92 -3.82 18.51
N THR A 4 -8.74 -3.03 17.46
CA THR A 4 -8.82 -1.56 17.52
C THR A 4 -10.15 -1.03 16.99
N TRP A 5 -10.98 -1.86 16.36
CA TRP A 5 -12.27 -1.44 15.82
C TRP A 5 -13.18 -0.77 16.86
N PRO A 6 -13.36 -1.32 18.10
CA PRO A 6 -14.20 -0.68 19.12
C PRO A 6 -13.75 0.72 19.54
N LEU A 7 -12.49 1.10 19.25
CA LEU A 7 -11.95 2.44 19.54
C LEU A 7 -12.21 3.40 18.37
N LEU A 8 -12.40 2.88 17.14
CA LEU A 8 -12.53 3.65 15.92
C LEU A 8 -13.99 3.85 15.48
N GLU A 9 -14.85 2.85 15.68
CA GLU A 9 -16.24 2.83 15.19
C GLU A 9 -17.11 3.97 15.74
N LYS A 10 -16.79 4.47 16.96
CA LYS A 10 -17.53 5.52 17.63
C LYS A 10 -17.12 6.93 17.20
N ILE A 11 -16.07 7.04 16.42
CA ILE A 11 -15.51 8.30 15.97
C ILE A 11 -16.19 8.71 14.66
N CYS A 12 -16.94 9.80 14.71
CA CYS A 12 -17.58 10.37 13.52
C CYS A 12 -16.54 10.87 12.51
N PHE A 13 -16.76 10.57 11.24
CA PHE A 13 -15.99 11.07 10.11
C PHE A 13 -16.96 11.57 9.01
N PRO A 14 -16.61 12.58 8.22
CA PRO A 14 -17.45 13.05 7.12
C PRO A 14 -17.82 11.94 6.15
N LEU A 15 -19.06 11.96 5.64
CA LEU A 15 -19.51 11.00 4.63
C LEU A 15 -18.74 11.22 3.32
N ILE A 16 -18.29 10.13 2.73
CA ILE A 16 -17.66 10.09 1.43
C ILE A 16 -18.51 9.23 0.50
N ARG A 17 -18.64 9.67 -0.74
CA ARG A 17 -19.29 8.89 -1.80
C ARG A 17 -18.27 8.47 -2.84
N ARG A 18 -18.47 7.28 -3.37
CA ARG A 18 -17.60 6.69 -4.39
C ARG A 18 -17.78 7.42 -5.72
N GLY A 19 -16.68 7.71 -6.37
CA GLY A 19 -16.64 8.14 -7.75
C GLY A 19 -16.55 6.95 -8.72
N ARG A 20 -16.05 7.19 -9.90
CA ARG A 20 -15.78 6.14 -10.89
C ARG A 20 -14.59 5.27 -10.43
N LEU A 21 -14.75 3.96 -10.52
CA LEU A 21 -13.64 3.02 -10.24
C LEU A 21 -12.58 3.11 -11.34
N ASP A 22 -11.35 3.35 -10.93
CA ASP A 22 -10.15 3.34 -11.79
C ASP A 22 -9.06 2.39 -11.29
N THR A 23 -9.17 1.92 -10.05
CA THR A 23 -8.18 1.04 -9.42
C THR A 23 -8.85 -0.14 -8.72
N LEU A 24 -8.41 -1.32 -9.08
CA LEU A 24 -8.71 -2.56 -8.36
C LEU A 24 -7.49 -2.94 -7.52
N GLN A 25 -7.57 -2.73 -6.22
CA GLN A 25 -6.53 -3.16 -5.30
C GLN A 25 -6.81 -4.61 -4.87
N VAL A 26 -5.80 -5.46 -4.91
CA VAL A 26 -5.95 -6.89 -4.63
C VAL A 26 -4.92 -7.34 -3.61
N ASN A 27 -5.40 -7.70 -2.43
CA ASN A 27 -4.59 -8.28 -1.37
C ASN A 27 -4.55 -9.80 -1.54
N VAL A 28 -3.46 -10.32 -2.06
CA VAL A 28 -3.32 -11.74 -2.40
C VAL A 28 -3.02 -12.64 -1.20
N GLY A 29 -2.94 -12.08 0.01
CA GLY A 29 -2.72 -12.83 1.25
C GLY A 29 -1.80 -12.11 2.22
N TYR A 30 -1.52 -12.78 3.35
CA TYR A 30 -0.79 -12.14 4.45
C TYR A 30 0.59 -12.76 4.72
N ARG A 31 1.01 -13.72 3.88
CA ARG A 31 2.36 -14.27 3.95
C ARG A 31 3.38 -13.23 3.50
N CYS A 32 4.44 -13.04 4.31
CA CYS A 32 5.51 -12.08 4.05
C CYS A 32 6.82 -12.63 4.60
N ASN A 33 7.93 -12.32 3.98
CA ASN A 33 9.26 -12.66 4.50
C ASN A 33 9.72 -11.70 5.64
N GLN A 34 8.90 -10.72 6.01
CA GLN A 34 9.18 -9.74 7.07
C GLN A 34 8.06 -9.67 8.13
N THR A 35 8.38 -9.02 9.28
CA THR A 35 7.43 -8.76 10.38
C THR A 35 7.58 -7.31 10.86
N CYS A 36 7.26 -6.34 10.00
CA CYS A 36 7.42 -4.91 10.27
C CYS A 36 6.52 -4.42 11.42
N VAL A 37 7.03 -3.54 12.29
CA VAL A 37 6.28 -3.05 13.47
C VAL A 37 5.08 -2.15 13.10
N HIS A 38 5.13 -1.45 11.98
CA HIS A 38 4.06 -0.57 11.48
C HIS A 38 3.08 -1.26 10.54
N CYS A 39 3.19 -2.59 10.35
CA CYS A 39 2.40 -3.31 9.35
C CYS A 39 0.89 -3.23 9.64
N HIS A 40 0.14 -2.58 8.75
CA HIS A 40 -1.31 -2.45 8.84
C HIS A 40 -2.04 -3.71 8.38
N VAL A 41 -1.37 -4.62 7.66
CA VAL A 41 -1.89 -5.94 7.23
C VAL A 41 -1.69 -7.00 8.31
N ASP A 42 -0.74 -6.80 9.21
CA ASP A 42 -0.28 -7.82 10.17
C ASP A 42 0.32 -9.05 9.49
N ALA A 43 1.06 -8.82 8.43
CA ALA A 43 1.75 -9.86 7.67
C ALA A 43 2.94 -10.45 8.43
N SER A 44 3.29 -11.70 8.13
CA SER A 44 4.48 -12.37 8.67
C SER A 44 4.80 -13.66 7.90
N PRO A 45 5.99 -14.28 8.13
CA PRO A 45 6.35 -15.56 7.53
C PRO A 45 5.45 -16.74 7.98
N TYR A 46 4.76 -16.58 9.10
CA TYR A 46 3.91 -17.62 9.69
C TYR A 46 2.45 -17.55 9.21
N ARG A 47 2.08 -16.55 8.43
CA ARG A 47 0.73 -16.41 7.88
C ARG A 47 0.55 -17.39 6.72
N THR A 48 -0.65 -17.92 6.61
CA THR A 48 -1.03 -18.94 5.62
C THR A 48 -2.16 -18.51 4.70
N GLU A 49 -2.69 -17.33 4.92
CA GLU A 49 -3.72 -16.75 4.06
C GLU A 49 -3.14 -16.47 2.68
N GLU A 50 -3.72 -17.09 1.66
CA GLU A 50 -3.24 -17.06 0.30
C GLU A 50 -4.40 -17.12 -0.68
N MET A 51 -4.39 -16.26 -1.69
CA MET A 51 -5.40 -16.25 -2.76
C MET A 51 -5.31 -17.51 -3.61
N SER A 52 -6.44 -18.18 -3.79
CA SER A 52 -6.54 -19.35 -4.66
C SER A 52 -6.64 -18.97 -6.14
N SER A 53 -6.51 -19.97 -7.02
CA SER A 53 -6.70 -19.80 -8.46
C SER A 53 -8.11 -19.34 -8.82
N GLU A 54 -9.12 -19.86 -8.13
CA GLU A 54 -10.53 -19.52 -8.36
C GLU A 54 -10.83 -18.06 -8.03
N VAL A 55 -10.27 -17.54 -6.92
CA VAL A 55 -10.41 -16.12 -6.57
C VAL A 55 -9.63 -15.24 -7.56
N ALA A 56 -8.43 -15.66 -7.98
CA ALA A 56 -7.68 -14.95 -9.01
C ALA A 56 -8.44 -14.89 -10.34
N ASP A 57 -9.17 -15.96 -10.73
CA ASP A 57 -10.04 -15.95 -11.90
C ASP A 57 -11.18 -14.93 -11.78
N LEU A 58 -11.81 -14.84 -10.62
CA LEU A 58 -12.85 -13.82 -10.36
C LEU A 58 -12.30 -12.40 -10.44
N VAL A 59 -11.09 -12.17 -9.90
CA VAL A 59 -10.41 -10.87 -9.97
C VAL A 59 -10.16 -10.46 -11.42
N LEU A 60 -9.63 -11.37 -12.23
CA LEU A 60 -9.35 -11.11 -13.65
C LEU A 60 -10.64 -10.87 -14.44
N ALA A 61 -11.68 -11.68 -14.20
CA ALA A 61 -12.98 -11.51 -14.83
C ALA A 61 -13.61 -10.14 -14.47
N PHE A 62 -13.50 -9.71 -13.23
CA PHE A 62 -13.99 -8.41 -12.78
C PHE A 62 -13.21 -7.26 -13.42
N LEU A 63 -11.87 -7.35 -13.46
CA LEU A 63 -10.99 -6.36 -14.09
C LEU A 63 -11.37 -6.15 -15.57
N GLU A 64 -11.55 -7.25 -16.30
CA GLU A 64 -11.91 -7.25 -17.73
C GLU A 64 -13.34 -6.70 -17.95
N LEU A 65 -14.34 -7.26 -17.23
CA LEU A 65 -15.75 -6.89 -17.35
C LEU A 65 -15.98 -5.39 -17.07
N ARG A 66 -15.29 -4.86 -16.07
CA ARG A 66 -15.44 -3.46 -15.63
C ARG A 66 -14.46 -2.52 -16.34
N GLN A 67 -13.55 -3.05 -17.16
CA GLN A 67 -12.51 -2.26 -17.85
C GLN A 67 -11.74 -1.33 -16.91
N ILE A 68 -11.38 -1.86 -15.73
CA ILE A 68 -10.64 -1.09 -14.72
C ILE A 68 -9.19 -0.90 -15.21
N PRO A 69 -8.70 0.34 -15.34
CA PRO A 69 -7.40 0.60 -15.97
C PRO A 69 -6.19 0.22 -15.11
N THR A 70 -6.37 0.02 -13.79
CA THR A 70 -5.24 -0.24 -12.87
C THR A 70 -5.52 -1.43 -11.96
N LEU A 71 -4.59 -2.39 -11.92
CA LEU A 71 -4.50 -3.45 -10.93
C LEU A 71 -3.36 -3.14 -9.95
N ASP A 72 -3.69 -2.92 -8.68
CA ASP A 72 -2.74 -2.62 -7.59
C ASP A 72 -2.62 -3.86 -6.69
N ILE A 73 -1.52 -4.61 -6.81
CA ILE A 73 -1.33 -5.87 -6.09
C ILE A 73 -0.60 -5.61 -4.78
N THR A 74 -1.22 -6.05 -3.68
CA THR A 74 -0.74 -5.84 -2.31
C THR A 74 -0.90 -7.10 -1.47
N GLY A 75 -0.55 -7.01 -0.20
CA GLY A 75 -0.65 -8.09 0.77
C GLY A 75 0.47 -8.06 1.80
N GLY A 76 0.99 -9.22 2.12
CA GLY A 76 2.25 -9.36 2.86
C GLY A 76 3.45 -9.08 1.95
N ALA A 77 3.91 -10.10 1.24
CA ALA A 77 4.77 -10.02 0.07
C ALA A 77 3.98 -10.68 -1.07
N PRO A 78 3.32 -9.90 -1.92
CA PRO A 78 2.41 -10.43 -2.94
C PRO A 78 3.10 -11.40 -3.88
N GLU A 79 4.38 -11.24 -4.13
CA GLU A 79 5.21 -12.03 -5.03
C GLU A 79 5.41 -13.47 -4.54
N LEU A 80 5.16 -13.74 -3.24
CA LEU A 80 5.15 -15.11 -2.68
C LEU A 80 3.88 -15.89 -3.02
N ASN A 81 2.82 -15.22 -3.48
CA ASN A 81 1.58 -15.89 -3.86
C ASN A 81 1.75 -16.57 -5.24
N PRO A 82 1.39 -17.86 -5.40
CA PRO A 82 1.49 -18.56 -6.67
C PRO A 82 0.71 -17.93 -7.83
N GLN A 83 -0.34 -17.12 -7.54
CA GLN A 83 -1.14 -16.44 -8.54
C GLN A 83 -0.56 -15.08 -8.96
N PHE A 84 0.45 -14.54 -8.28
CA PHE A 84 1.00 -13.21 -8.52
C PHE A 84 1.40 -13.02 -9.99
N ARG A 85 2.29 -13.89 -10.50
CA ARG A 85 2.79 -13.79 -11.89
C ARG A 85 1.66 -13.94 -12.92
N ARG A 86 0.67 -14.77 -12.62
CA ARG A 86 -0.51 -14.95 -13.47
C ARG A 86 -1.37 -13.68 -13.50
N LEU A 87 -1.66 -13.09 -12.33
CA LEU A 87 -2.41 -11.83 -12.23
C LEU A 87 -1.71 -10.71 -13.00
N VAL A 88 -0.40 -10.55 -12.82
CA VAL A 88 0.42 -9.57 -13.55
C VAL A 88 0.30 -9.78 -15.06
N THR A 89 0.62 -10.98 -15.55
CA THR A 89 0.67 -11.26 -17.01
C THR A 89 -0.70 -11.07 -17.65
N ALA A 90 -1.77 -11.56 -17.01
CA ALA A 90 -3.14 -11.44 -17.54
C ALA A 90 -3.63 -9.98 -17.54
N ALA A 91 -3.41 -9.23 -16.47
CA ALA A 91 -3.81 -7.82 -16.41
C ALA A 91 -3.05 -6.98 -17.46
N ARG A 92 -1.75 -7.21 -17.63
CA ARG A 92 -0.95 -6.54 -18.68
C ARG A 92 -1.44 -6.89 -20.09
N ALA A 93 -1.83 -8.14 -20.33
CA ALA A 93 -2.41 -8.56 -21.62
C ALA A 93 -3.76 -7.87 -21.91
N MET A 94 -4.53 -7.53 -20.89
CA MET A 94 -5.75 -6.72 -20.99
C MET A 94 -5.47 -5.20 -21.17
N GLY A 95 -4.19 -4.78 -21.13
CA GLY A 95 -3.79 -3.38 -21.21
C GLY A 95 -3.87 -2.60 -19.90
N ALA A 96 -4.14 -3.26 -18.79
CA ALA A 96 -4.17 -2.61 -17.49
C ALA A 96 -2.75 -2.23 -17.02
N ARG A 97 -2.64 -1.08 -16.35
CA ARG A 97 -1.46 -0.74 -15.54
C ARG A 97 -1.41 -1.67 -14.34
N VAL A 98 -0.25 -2.23 -14.04
CA VAL A 98 -0.06 -3.08 -12.87
C VAL A 98 0.92 -2.42 -11.91
N ILE A 99 0.51 -2.31 -10.64
CA ILE A 99 1.34 -1.80 -9.54
C ILE A 99 1.64 -2.96 -8.60
N ASP A 100 2.91 -3.15 -8.26
CA ASP A 100 3.37 -4.08 -7.25
C ASP A 100 3.80 -3.34 -5.97
N ARG A 101 3.13 -3.63 -4.84
CA ARG A 101 3.44 -3.09 -3.51
C ARG A 101 4.56 -3.91 -2.86
N CYS A 102 5.76 -3.68 -3.35
CA CYS A 102 6.93 -4.49 -3.10
C CYS A 102 7.62 -4.18 -1.76
N ASN A 103 8.07 -5.21 -1.09
CA ASN A 103 9.04 -5.09 -0.01
C ASN A 103 10.44 -5.50 -0.50
N LEU A 104 11.23 -4.70 -1.02
CA LEU A 104 12.49 -4.90 -1.73
C LEU A 104 13.34 -6.14 -1.39
N THR A 105 13.26 -6.66 -0.14
CA THR A 105 14.00 -7.87 0.26
C THR A 105 13.49 -9.13 -0.41
N ILE A 106 12.28 -9.11 -0.99
CA ILE A 106 11.74 -10.23 -1.75
C ILE A 106 12.59 -10.55 -2.99
N LEU A 107 13.27 -9.56 -3.53
CA LEU A 107 14.14 -9.72 -4.70
C LEU A 107 15.39 -10.57 -4.40
N GLU A 108 15.70 -10.78 -3.12
CA GLU A 108 16.82 -11.62 -2.67
C GLU A 108 16.37 -12.98 -2.10
N GLU A 109 15.06 -13.23 -2.04
CA GLU A 109 14.54 -14.51 -1.55
C GLU A 109 14.90 -15.65 -2.51
N PRO A 110 15.29 -16.82 -1.98
CA PRO A 110 15.45 -18.02 -2.79
C PRO A 110 14.18 -18.30 -3.60
N SER A 111 14.28 -18.70 -4.84
CA SER A 111 13.22 -18.88 -5.81
C SER A 111 12.62 -17.59 -6.43
N GLN A 112 13.17 -16.42 -6.12
CA GLN A 112 12.77 -15.14 -6.72
C GLN A 112 13.92 -14.47 -7.51
N GLU A 113 14.91 -15.26 -7.94
CA GLU A 113 16.09 -14.75 -8.66
C GLU A 113 15.76 -14.06 -9.97
N ASP A 114 14.67 -14.45 -10.65
CA ASP A 114 14.21 -13.88 -11.92
C ASP A 114 13.13 -12.80 -11.74
N LEU A 115 12.63 -12.56 -10.49
CA LEU A 115 11.49 -11.69 -10.24
C LEU A 115 11.70 -10.27 -10.77
N ALA A 116 12.84 -9.65 -10.49
CA ALA A 116 13.12 -8.29 -10.97
C ALA A 116 13.08 -8.18 -12.50
N ALA A 117 13.62 -9.20 -13.20
CA ALA A 117 13.59 -9.26 -14.66
C ALA A 117 12.16 -9.51 -15.18
N PHE A 118 11.37 -10.35 -14.49
CA PHE A 118 9.97 -10.57 -14.80
C PHE A 118 9.15 -9.26 -14.67
N LEU A 119 9.29 -8.53 -13.57
CA LEU A 119 8.59 -7.26 -13.35
C LEU A 119 8.93 -6.23 -14.43
N ALA A 120 10.22 -6.10 -14.77
CA ALA A 120 10.67 -5.21 -15.84
C ALA A 120 10.11 -5.61 -17.21
N HIS A 121 10.10 -6.92 -17.54
CA HIS A 121 9.57 -7.44 -18.82
C HIS A 121 8.06 -7.22 -18.97
N GLN A 122 7.34 -7.21 -17.84
CA GLN A 122 5.89 -6.98 -17.80
C GLN A 122 5.52 -5.51 -17.63
N ASP A 123 6.47 -4.58 -17.67
CA ASP A 123 6.25 -3.13 -17.41
C ASP A 123 5.44 -2.90 -16.12
N VAL A 124 5.77 -3.61 -15.05
CA VAL A 124 5.12 -3.45 -13.74
C VAL A 124 5.67 -2.23 -13.06
N GLU A 125 4.80 -1.33 -12.61
CA GLU A 125 5.19 -0.24 -11.72
C GLU A 125 5.48 -0.79 -10.33
N ILE A 126 6.61 -0.44 -9.76
CA ILE A 126 7.01 -0.84 -8.41
C ILE A 126 6.81 0.32 -7.45
N THR A 127 6.03 0.09 -6.40
CA THR A 127 5.89 0.98 -5.25
C THR A 127 6.49 0.30 -4.03
N ALA A 128 7.75 0.62 -3.75
CA ALA A 128 8.58 -0.11 -2.81
C ALA A 128 8.66 0.55 -1.43
N SER A 129 8.55 -0.25 -0.38
CA SER A 129 8.61 0.23 1.00
C SER A 129 10.05 0.47 1.44
N LEU A 130 10.44 1.73 1.61
CA LEU A 130 11.71 2.14 2.24
C LEU A 130 11.45 3.28 3.23
N PRO A 131 11.10 2.98 4.51
CA PRO A 131 10.60 3.98 5.45
C PRO A 131 11.63 5.01 5.93
N CYS A 132 12.88 4.84 5.59
CA CYS A 132 13.93 5.85 5.83
C CYS A 132 15.10 5.61 4.86
N TYR A 133 15.95 6.65 4.68
CA TYR A 133 17.23 6.55 3.97
C TYR A 133 18.42 6.23 4.90
N SER A 134 18.16 5.87 6.15
CA SER A 134 19.20 5.43 7.11
C SER A 134 18.95 4.01 7.60
N ALA A 135 20.03 3.22 7.71
CA ALA A 135 19.98 1.83 8.12
C ALA A 135 19.31 1.64 9.47
N ASP A 136 19.76 2.38 10.52
CA ASP A 136 19.22 2.26 11.88
C ASP A 136 17.70 2.42 11.94
N ASN A 137 17.15 3.31 11.12
CA ASN A 137 15.71 3.59 11.12
C ASN A 137 14.93 2.51 10.38
N VAL A 138 15.43 2.03 9.25
CA VAL A 138 14.77 0.96 8.49
C VAL A 138 14.84 -0.34 9.27
N ASP A 139 15.99 -0.72 9.78
CA ASP A 139 16.19 -1.98 10.49
C ASP A 139 15.36 -2.02 11.78
N ARG A 140 15.24 -0.90 12.50
CA ARG A 140 14.34 -0.81 13.67
C ARG A 140 12.87 -1.04 13.33
N GLN A 141 12.41 -0.62 12.15
CA GLN A 141 11.02 -0.76 11.72
C GLN A 141 10.72 -2.10 11.05
N ARG A 142 11.69 -2.67 10.35
CA ARG A 142 11.48 -3.79 9.42
C ARG A 142 12.28 -5.04 9.74
N GLY A 143 13.37 -4.93 10.51
CA GLY A 143 14.27 -6.02 10.86
C GLY A 143 15.70 -5.72 10.47
N GLU A 144 16.64 -6.39 11.16
CA GLU A 144 18.08 -6.24 10.96
C GLU A 144 18.50 -6.63 9.53
N GLY A 145 19.33 -5.79 8.88
CA GLY A 145 19.84 -6.00 7.52
C GLY A 145 18.86 -5.69 6.39
N VAL A 146 17.61 -5.28 6.71
CA VAL A 146 16.60 -4.96 5.70
C VAL A 146 17.01 -3.74 4.88
N PHE A 147 17.68 -2.77 5.48
CA PHE A 147 18.14 -1.59 4.72
C PHE A 147 19.12 -1.98 3.61
N GLU A 148 20.17 -2.71 3.94
CA GLU A 148 21.17 -3.12 2.97
C GLU A 148 20.59 -4.00 1.84
N ALA A 149 19.75 -4.97 2.20
CA ALA A 149 19.03 -5.79 1.22
C ALA A 149 18.13 -4.93 0.31
N SER A 150 17.46 -3.91 0.88
CA SER A 150 16.64 -2.97 0.11
C SER A 150 17.48 -2.15 -0.87
N ILE A 151 18.65 -1.65 -0.46
CA ILE A 151 19.56 -0.91 -1.34
C ILE A 151 20.02 -1.79 -2.51
N ARG A 152 20.42 -3.05 -2.26
CA ARG A 152 20.79 -3.98 -3.34
C ARG A 152 19.61 -4.27 -4.28
N GLY A 153 18.40 -4.43 -3.73
CA GLY A 153 17.17 -4.57 -4.52
C GLY A 153 16.94 -3.36 -5.45
N LEU A 154 17.05 -2.14 -4.93
CA LEU A 154 16.92 -0.91 -5.72
C LEU A 154 17.98 -0.81 -6.82
N GLN A 155 19.25 -1.09 -6.51
CA GLN A 155 20.33 -1.11 -7.49
C GLN A 155 20.08 -2.13 -8.60
N ARG A 156 19.55 -3.31 -8.26
CA ARG A 156 19.15 -4.35 -9.22
C ARG A 156 18.02 -3.86 -10.14
N LEU A 157 17.00 -3.20 -9.59
CA LEU A 157 15.91 -2.62 -10.38
C LEU A 157 16.41 -1.50 -11.29
N ASN A 158 17.27 -0.59 -10.79
CA ASN A 158 17.88 0.46 -11.60
C ASN A 158 18.75 -0.10 -12.75
N ALA A 159 19.44 -1.22 -12.53
CA ALA A 159 20.21 -1.89 -13.58
C ALA A 159 19.33 -2.46 -14.71
N LEU A 160 18.06 -2.78 -14.42
CA LEU A 160 17.05 -3.22 -15.40
C LEU A 160 16.32 -2.05 -16.09
N GLY A 161 16.58 -0.81 -15.69
CA GLY A 161 16.00 0.38 -16.31
C GLY A 161 14.97 1.11 -15.47
N TYR A 162 14.59 0.62 -14.28
CA TYR A 162 13.66 1.33 -13.42
C TYR A 162 14.16 2.73 -13.03
N ALA A 163 13.24 3.70 -13.09
CA ALA A 163 13.52 5.12 -12.85
C ALA A 163 14.66 5.69 -13.73
N ARG A 164 14.90 5.11 -14.90
CA ARG A 164 15.86 5.64 -15.89
C ARG A 164 15.12 6.36 -16.99
N GLU A 165 15.67 7.49 -17.41
CA GLU A 165 15.11 8.30 -18.48
C GLU A 165 14.85 7.48 -19.75
N GLY A 166 13.63 7.58 -20.27
CA GLY A 166 13.21 6.90 -21.50
C GLY A 166 12.89 5.41 -21.38
N SER A 167 13.03 4.79 -20.19
CA SER A 167 12.72 3.38 -20.00
C SER A 167 11.23 3.07 -19.88
N GLY A 168 10.47 4.01 -19.32
CA GLY A 168 9.04 3.79 -18.97
C GLY A 168 8.82 2.94 -17.70
N LEU A 169 9.86 2.39 -17.10
CA LEU A 169 9.79 1.56 -15.89
C LEU A 169 9.77 2.44 -14.63
N ILE A 170 8.63 2.49 -13.96
CA ILE A 170 8.39 3.39 -12.82
C ILE A 170 8.75 2.69 -11.50
N LEU A 171 9.54 3.37 -10.69
CA LEU A 171 9.94 2.96 -9.34
C LEU A 171 9.63 4.07 -8.34
N ASN A 172 8.65 3.86 -7.50
CA ASN A 172 8.30 4.75 -6.41
C ASN A 172 8.74 4.18 -5.06
N LEU A 173 9.05 5.04 -4.11
CA LEU A 173 9.35 4.65 -2.74
C LEU A 173 8.23 5.08 -1.79
N VAL A 174 8.07 4.34 -0.69
CA VAL A 174 7.10 4.65 0.37
C VAL A 174 7.83 4.89 1.68
N TYR A 175 7.55 6.05 2.27
CA TYR A 175 7.96 6.44 3.61
C TYR A 175 6.80 6.25 4.60
N ASN A 176 7.13 5.73 5.78
CA ASN A 176 6.27 5.75 6.97
C ASN A 176 7.03 6.35 8.15
N PRO A 177 6.41 7.24 8.95
CA PRO A 177 7.06 7.81 10.13
C PRO A 177 7.33 6.74 11.19
N GLN A 178 8.34 6.97 12.02
CA GLN A 178 8.55 6.17 13.21
C GLN A 178 7.52 6.54 14.28
N GLY A 179 6.77 5.54 14.75
CA GLY A 179 5.81 5.74 15.85
C GLY A 179 4.62 6.64 15.49
N PRO A 180 3.98 7.24 16.51
CA PRO A 180 2.74 8.01 16.37
C PRO A 180 3.01 9.48 16.03
N SER A 181 3.58 9.71 14.85
CA SER A 181 3.86 11.05 14.31
C SER A 181 3.33 11.19 12.87
N LEU A 182 3.17 12.43 12.44
CA LEU A 182 2.84 12.73 11.05
C LEU A 182 4.09 12.65 10.17
N PRO A 183 3.94 12.31 8.88
CA PRO A 183 5.02 12.43 7.92
C PRO A 183 5.39 13.93 7.73
N PRO A 184 6.66 14.24 7.43
CA PRO A 184 7.04 15.58 6.99
C PRO A 184 6.48 15.88 5.59
N PRO A 185 6.57 17.15 5.10
CA PRO A 185 6.18 17.50 3.76
C PRO A 185 6.86 16.59 2.71
N GLN A 186 6.04 16.00 1.82
CA GLN A 186 6.50 14.95 0.89
C GLN A 186 7.62 15.43 -0.02
N GLU A 187 7.50 16.60 -0.62
CA GLU A 187 8.50 17.13 -1.57
C GLU A 187 9.87 17.37 -0.92
N VAL A 188 9.87 17.90 0.31
CA VAL A 188 11.11 18.14 1.07
C VAL A 188 11.78 16.80 1.38
N LEU A 189 11.01 15.83 1.83
CA LEU A 189 11.53 14.50 2.14
C LEU A 189 12.00 13.77 0.89
N GLU A 190 11.29 13.89 -0.23
CA GLU A 190 11.67 13.30 -1.52
C GLU A 190 13.02 13.84 -1.99
N ALA A 191 13.23 15.16 -1.88
CA ALA A 191 14.51 15.78 -2.23
C ALA A 191 15.67 15.23 -1.38
N ASP A 192 15.45 15.04 -0.06
CA ASP A 192 16.46 14.43 0.80
C ASP A 192 16.73 12.97 0.44
N TYR A 193 15.69 12.17 0.15
CA TYR A 193 15.86 10.78 -0.30
C TYR A 193 16.65 10.72 -1.61
N LYS A 194 16.30 11.54 -2.61
CA LYS A 194 17.01 11.59 -3.91
C LYS A 194 18.45 11.94 -3.72
N ARG A 195 18.74 12.93 -2.89
CA ARG A 195 20.12 13.35 -2.60
C ARG A 195 20.90 12.22 -1.89
N VAL A 196 20.41 11.71 -0.76
CA VAL A 196 21.14 10.73 0.05
C VAL A 196 21.31 9.41 -0.68
N LEU A 197 20.23 8.85 -1.26
CA LEU A 197 20.29 7.57 -1.95
C LEU A 197 21.11 7.68 -3.25
N GLY A 198 21.03 8.81 -3.95
CA GLY A 198 21.79 9.07 -5.16
C GLY A 198 23.29 9.21 -4.89
N GLU A 199 23.67 10.09 -3.95
CA GLU A 199 25.09 10.36 -3.65
C GLU A 199 25.79 9.17 -2.97
N THR A 200 25.08 8.45 -2.08
CA THR A 200 25.72 7.40 -1.28
C THR A 200 25.68 6.03 -1.96
N TYR A 201 24.56 5.71 -2.65
CA TYR A 201 24.32 4.34 -3.15
C TYR A 201 24.13 4.28 -4.67
N GLY A 202 24.11 5.42 -5.36
CA GLY A 202 23.84 5.48 -6.81
C GLY A 202 22.41 5.06 -7.19
N VAL A 203 21.47 5.10 -6.24
CA VAL A 203 20.07 4.70 -6.42
C VAL A 203 19.25 5.88 -6.95
N VAL A 204 18.41 5.60 -7.95
CA VAL A 204 17.42 6.55 -8.47
C VAL A 204 16.02 5.97 -8.33
N PHE A 205 15.02 6.86 -8.17
CA PHE A 205 13.60 6.52 -8.12
C PHE A 205 12.78 7.72 -8.61
N ASP A 206 11.52 7.49 -8.99
CA ASP A 206 10.67 8.52 -9.55
C ASP A 206 10.06 9.41 -8.47
N HIS A 207 9.25 8.85 -7.56
CA HIS A 207 8.55 9.59 -6.51
C HIS A 207 8.68 8.92 -5.14
N LEU A 208 8.59 9.75 -4.09
CA LEU A 208 8.44 9.31 -2.72
C LEU A 208 7.01 9.54 -2.25
N PHE A 209 6.33 8.49 -1.79
CA PHE A 209 5.01 8.60 -1.20
C PHE A 209 5.10 8.60 0.32
N THR A 210 4.60 9.64 0.97
CA THR A 210 4.58 9.72 2.43
C THR A 210 3.23 9.23 2.97
N LEU A 211 3.27 8.20 3.82
CA LEU A 211 2.08 7.60 4.41
C LEU A 211 2.08 7.77 5.92
N ALA A 212 0.99 8.26 6.49
CA ALA A 212 0.76 8.21 7.93
C ALA A 212 0.56 6.75 8.37
N ASN A 213 0.99 6.41 9.57
CA ASN A 213 0.70 5.09 10.13
C ASN A 213 -0.77 4.99 10.54
N MET A 214 -1.48 3.98 10.04
CA MET A 214 -2.89 3.76 10.41
C MET A 214 -3.00 3.15 11.80
N PRO A 215 -3.89 3.67 12.68
CA PRO A 215 -4.05 3.15 14.05
C PRO A 215 -4.87 1.84 14.07
N ILE A 216 -4.48 0.87 13.23
CA ILE A 216 -5.12 -0.44 13.07
C ILE A 216 -4.09 -1.56 13.19
N LYS A 217 -4.57 -2.78 13.34
CA LYS A 217 -3.75 -4.03 13.40
C LYS A 217 -2.55 -3.89 14.33
N ARG A 218 -1.33 -4.26 13.86
CA ARG A 218 -0.13 -4.32 14.70
C ARG A 218 0.24 -2.96 15.31
N PHE A 219 0.23 -1.92 14.48
CA PHE A 219 0.53 -0.57 14.95
C PHE A 219 -0.52 -0.05 15.94
N GLY A 220 -1.81 -0.17 15.61
CA GLY A 220 -2.90 0.23 16.50
C GLY A 220 -2.92 -0.55 17.82
N ALA A 221 -2.66 -1.86 17.78
CA ALA A 221 -2.55 -2.68 18.99
C ALA A 221 -1.37 -2.25 19.88
N MET A 222 -0.24 -1.90 19.27
CA MET A 222 0.93 -1.36 19.98
C MET A 222 0.56 -0.04 20.70
N LEU A 223 -0.06 0.91 20.00
CA LEU A 223 -0.51 2.17 20.57
C LEU A 223 -1.46 1.95 21.74
N ALA A 224 -2.41 1.02 21.61
CA ALA A 224 -3.36 0.71 22.67
C ALA A 224 -2.71 0.10 23.91
N VAL A 225 -1.65 -0.71 23.75
CA VAL A 225 -0.87 -1.27 24.86
C VAL A 225 -0.03 -0.18 25.55
N GLN A 226 0.51 0.77 24.79
CA GLN A 226 1.31 1.88 25.31
C GLN A 226 0.50 3.02 25.90
N GLY A 227 -0.85 2.99 25.74
CA GLY A 227 -1.73 4.09 26.15
C GLY A 227 -1.66 5.33 25.26
N GLU A 228 -1.11 5.20 24.05
CA GLU A 228 -0.87 6.29 23.08
C GLU A 228 -1.98 6.40 22.02
N PHE A 229 -2.94 5.47 21.99
CA PHE A 229 -3.95 5.38 20.94
C PHE A 229 -4.78 6.67 20.80
N ASP A 230 -5.36 7.14 21.92
CA ASP A 230 -6.22 8.33 21.92
C ASP A 230 -5.42 9.61 21.58
N ARG A 231 -4.16 9.70 22.05
CA ARG A 231 -3.28 10.81 21.72
C ARG A 231 -2.97 10.87 20.22
N TYR A 232 -2.65 9.73 19.64
CA TYR A 232 -2.34 9.67 18.19
C TYR A 232 -3.58 9.93 17.34
N LEU A 233 -4.73 9.34 17.69
CA LEU A 233 -6.00 9.61 17.00
C LEU A 233 -6.39 11.07 17.11
N GLY A 234 -6.25 11.68 18.29
CA GLY A 234 -6.47 13.13 18.50
C GLY A 234 -5.52 14.00 17.65
N LEU A 235 -4.26 13.57 17.46
CA LEU A 235 -3.34 14.25 16.55
C LEU A 235 -3.87 14.20 15.11
N LEU A 236 -4.25 13.02 14.60
CA LEU A 236 -4.79 12.89 13.24
C LEU A 236 -6.04 13.76 13.04
N GLN A 237 -6.94 13.80 14.02
CA GLN A 237 -8.15 14.62 14.00
C GLN A 237 -7.83 16.12 14.01
N SER A 238 -6.86 16.55 14.80
CA SER A 238 -6.52 17.98 14.96
C SER A 238 -5.94 18.61 13.70
N VAL A 239 -5.39 17.79 12.80
CA VAL A 239 -4.81 18.22 11.51
C VAL A 239 -5.61 17.71 10.31
N HIS A 240 -6.85 17.28 10.52
CA HIS A 240 -7.74 16.89 9.43
C HIS A 240 -7.97 18.06 8.46
N ASP A 241 -7.72 17.84 7.19
CA ASP A 241 -8.01 18.79 6.12
C ASP A 241 -9.19 18.30 5.29
N VAL A 242 -10.29 19.06 5.32
CA VAL A 242 -11.50 18.78 4.53
C VAL A 242 -11.21 18.75 3.01
N GLY A 243 -10.24 19.55 2.56
CA GLY A 243 -9.84 19.56 1.14
C GLY A 243 -9.26 18.23 0.65
N ASN A 244 -8.81 17.35 1.56
CA ASN A 244 -8.34 16.02 1.20
C ASN A 244 -9.48 15.03 0.88
N LEU A 245 -10.73 15.31 1.31
CA LEU A 245 -11.87 14.39 1.13
C LEU A 245 -12.19 14.08 -0.35
N ASP A 246 -11.91 15.01 -1.24
CA ASP A 246 -12.15 14.82 -2.67
C ASP A 246 -11.09 13.96 -3.36
N HIS A 247 -9.96 13.72 -2.69
CA HIS A 247 -8.78 13.05 -3.24
C HIS A 247 -8.43 11.72 -2.56
N VAL A 248 -9.19 11.30 -1.53
CA VAL A 248 -8.92 10.02 -0.87
C VAL A 248 -9.14 8.85 -1.83
N MET A 249 -8.23 7.87 -1.78
CA MET A 249 -8.18 6.73 -2.70
C MET A 249 -9.48 5.92 -2.77
N CYS A 250 -10.21 5.78 -1.66
CA CYS A 250 -11.44 4.99 -1.59
C CYS A 250 -12.59 5.53 -2.46
N ARG A 251 -12.48 6.75 -3.00
CA ARG A 251 -13.44 7.27 -3.99
C ARG A 251 -13.33 6.57 -5.34
N ASN A 252 -12.14 6.14 -5.72
CA ASN A 252 -11.86 5.60 -7.06
C ASN A 252 -11.31 4.17 -7.03
N LEU A 253 -11.14 3.60 -5.83
CA LEU A 253 -10.58 2.28 -5.59
C LEU A 253 -11.57 1.40 -4.82
N ILE A 254 -11.55 0.10 -5.10
CA ILE A 254 -12.03 -0.95 -4.19
C ILE A 254 -10.90 -1.91 -3.91
N SER A 255 -10.90 -2.51 -2.71
CA SER A 255 -9.94 -3.54 -2.29
C SER A 255 -10.61 -4.90 -2.23
N ILE A 256 -9.92 -5.94 -2.71
CA ILE A 256 -10.36 -7.33 -2.67
C ILE A 256 -9.40 -8.13 -1.82
N ASP A 257 -9.91 -8.93 -0.87
CA ASP A 257 -9.08 -9.82 -0.08
C ASP A 257 -8.80 -11.17 -0.80
N TRP A 258 -7.92 -11.95 -0.22
CA TRP A 258 -7.53 -13.27 -0.71
C TRP A 258 -8.69 -14.30 -0.78
N ARG A 259 -9.83 -14.02 -0.15
CA ARG A 259 -11.07 -14.83 -0.19
C ARG A 259 -12.04 -14.34 -1.26
N GLY A 260 -11.84 -13.17 -1.84
CA GLY A 260 -12.75 -12.54 -2.80
C GLY A 260 -13.78 -11.59 -2.18
N PHE A 261 -13.69 -11.27 -0.88
CA PHE A 261 -14.51 -10.23 -0.29
C PHE A 261 -14.02 -8.85 -0.73
N VAL A 262 -14.97 -7.94 -0.95
CA VAL A 262 -14.75 -6.58 -1.46
C VAL A 262 -14.93 -5.57 -0.33
N TYR A 263 -14.06 -4.58 -0.30
CA TYR A 263 -14.00 -3.52 0.71
C TYR A 263 -13.82 -2.15 0.04
N ASP A 264 -14.18 -1.09 0.73
CA ASP A 264 -13.97 0.28 0.22
C ASP A 264 -12.49 0.66 0.08
N CYS A 265 -11.60 0.08 0.90
CA CYS A 265 -10.14 0.20 0.84
C CYS A 265 -9.48 -0.94 1.64
N ASP A 266 -8.17 -1.07 1.55
CA ASP A 266 -7.41 -2.06 2.30
C ASP A 266 -7.43 -1.84 3.82
N PHE A 267 -7.63 -0.61 4.30
CA PHE A 267 -7.81 -0.35 5.73
C PHE A 267 -9.15 -0.88 6.24
N ASN A 268 -10.23 -0.70 5.48
CA ASN A 268 -11.53 -1.31 5.77
C ASN A 268 -11.46 -2.84 5.71
N GLN A 269 -10.66 -3.39 4.78
CA GLN A 269 -10.37 -4.82 4.75
C GLN A 269 -9.72 -5.28 6.07
N MET A 270 -8.75 -4.55 6.57
CA MET A 270 -8.09 -4.89 7.82
C MET A 270 -8.99 -4.74 9.05
N LEU A 271 -10.07 -3.97 8.96
CA LEU A 271 -11.09 -3.82 10.00
C LEU A 271 -12.28 -4.77 9.84
N ASP A 272 -12.25 -5.64 8.81
CA ASP A 272 -13.29 -6.62 8.48
C ASP A 272 -14.66 -5.97 8.22
N LEU A 273 -14.67 -4.93 7.35
CA LEU A 273 -15.85 -4.17 6.94
C LEU A 273 -16.18 -4.43 5.45
N PRO A 274 -16.57 -5.66 5.07
CA PRO A 274 -16.84 -5.99 3.67
C PRO A 274 -18.14 -5.34 3.18
N ILE A 275 -18.16 -4.98 1.90
CA ILE A 275 -19.36 -4.52 1.18
C ILE A 275 -20.06 -5.65 0.42
N GLY A 276 -19.41 -6.80 0.26
CA GLY A 276 -19.94 -7.99 -0.38
C GLY A 276 -18.85 -8.94 -0.83
N HIS A 277 -19.22 -9.98 -1.57
CA HIS A 277 -18.26 -10.88 -2.21
C HIS A 277 -18.22 -10.62 -3.72
N LEU A 278 -17.05 -10.79 -4.33
CA LEU A 278 -16.81 -10.44 -5.73
C LEU A 278 -17.76 -11.17 -6.71
N SER A 279 -18.10 -12.43 -6.42
CA SER A 279 -19.06 -13.20 -7.24
C SER A 279 -20.44 -12.52 -7.34
N ASP A 280 -20.86 -11.83 -6.29
CA ASP A 280 -22.17 -11.19 -6.20
C ASP A 280 -22.15 -9.74 -6.73
N LEU A 281 -20.95 -9.17 -6.84
CA LEU A 281 -20.73 -7.77 -7.19
C LEU A 281 -20.21 -7.56 -8.62
N LEU A 282 -20.12 -8.60 -9.44
CA LEU A 282 -19.60 -8.50 -10.82
C LEU A 282 -20.31 -7.42 -11.65
N THR A 283 -21.62 -7.27 -11.48
CA THR A 283 -22.47 -6.30 -12.20
C THR A 283 -23.02 -5.19 -11.31
N ALA A 284 -22.60 -5.10 -10.03
CA ALA A 284 -23.08 -4.09 -9.10
C ALA A 284 -22.66 -2.68 -9.51
N GLU A 285 -23.55 -1.69 -9.29
CA GLU A 285 -23.20 -0.28 -9.45
C GLU A 285 -22.47 0.22 -8.20
N PHE A 286 -21.31 0.82 -8.42
CA PHE A 286 -20.46 1.35 -7.34
C PHE A 286 -20.51 2.87 -7.24
N GLU A 287 -20.71 3.60 -8.35
CA GLU A 287 -20.73 5.06 -8.36
C GLU A 287 -21.80 5.61 -7.43
N ASP A 288 -21.49 6.70 -6.76
CA ASP A 288 -22.33 7.38 -5.76
C ASP A 288 -22.74 6.53 -4.55
N SER A 289 -22.22 5.29 -4.41
CA SER A 289 -22.44 4.49 -3.21
C SER A 289 -21.74 5.10 -2.00
N PRO A 290 -22.32 4.98 -0.78
CA PRO A 290 -21.66 5.44 0.43
C PRO A 290 -20.44 4.55 0.74
N ILE A 291 -19.37 5.18 1.25
CA ILE A 291 -18.15 4.51 1.70
C ILE A 291 -18.23 4.33 3.22
N HIS A 292 -17.84 3.18 3.74
CA HIS A 292 -17.72 2.96 5.18
C HIS A 292 -16.57 3.79 5.75
N VAL A 293 -16.90 4.70 6.64
CA VAL A 293 -15.95 5.61 7.29
C VAL A 293 -15.98 5.48 8.80
N ALA A 294 -14.82 5.66 9.43
CA ALA A 294 -14.68 5.70 10.89
C ALA A 294 -13.41 6.47 11.28
N GLY A 295 -13.03 6.42 12.55
CA GLY A 295 -11.88 7.17 13.07
C GLY A 295 -10.54 6.93 12.35
N HIS A 296 -10.33 5.76 11.75
CA HIS A 296 -9.12 5.49 10.97
C HIS A 296 -9.00 6.38 9.72
N CYS A 297 -10.13 6.83 9.15
CA CYS A 297 -10.12 7.69 7.96
C CYS A 297 -9.41 9.02 8.16
N TYR A 298 -9.27 9.48 9.42
CA TYR A 298 -8.45 10.66 9.73
C TYR A 298 -6.97 10.46 9.34
N GLY A 299 -6.47 9.22 9.30
CA GLY A 299 -5.13 8.94 8.80
C GLY A 299 -4.94 9.28 7.32
N CYS A 300 -5.99 9.14 6.51
CA CYS A 300 -5.93 9.51 5.08
C CYS A 300 -6.03 11.01 4.84
N THR A 301 -6.62 11.78 5.77
CA THR A 301 -6.91 13.21 5.59
C THR A 301 -6.09 14.14 6.47
N ALA A 302 -5.21 13.59 7.31
CA ALA A 302 -4.33 14.36 8.19
C ALA A 302 -3.25 15.12 7.40
N GLY A 303 -3.08 16.41 7.68
CA GLY A 303 -2.07 17.27 7.06
C GLY A 303 -2.20 17.33 5.53
N GLN A 304 -1.13 17.01 4.81
CA GLN A 304 -1.14 16.92 3.33
C GLN A 304 -2.01 15.78 2.78
N GLY A 305 -2.57 14.95 3.63
CA GLY A 305 -3.22 13.69 3.28
C GLY A 305 -2.22 12.54 3.16
N SER A 306 -2.78 11.34 3.11
CA SER A 306 -2.01 10.10 3.03
C SER A 306 -2.85 9.05 2.33
N SER A 307 -2.53 8.76 1.09
CA SER A 307 -3.16 7.68 0.33
C SER A 307 -2.11 6.69 -0.17
N CYS A 308 -2.53 5.63 -0.84
CA CYS A 308 -1.61 4.68 -1.48
C CYS A 308 -0.66 5.34 -2.51
N GLY A 309 -0.97 6.55 -2.98
CA GLY A 309 -0.14 7.38 -3.85
C GLY A 309 0.58 8.52 -3.12
N GLY A 310 0.65 8.51 -1.79
CA GLY A 310 1.32 9.54 -0.99
C GLY A 310 0.41 10.71 -0.61
N ALA A 311 0.99 11.90 -0.48
CA ALA A 311 0.29 13.14 -0.17
C ALA A 311 -0.79 13.45 -1.22
N LEU A 312 -1.94 13.94 -0.74
CA LEU A 312 -3.10 14.27 -1.60
C LEU A 312 -3.04 15.69 -2.13
N ARG A 313 -2.30 16.57 -1.46
CA ARG A 313 -2.14 17.98 -1.81
C ARG A 313 -0.71 18.43 -1.55
N GLU A 314 -0.29 19.45 -2.27
CA GLU A 314 0.98 20.14 -1.98
C GLU A 314 0.95 20.76 -0.57
N ALA A 315 2.11 20.89 0.06
CA ALA A 315 2.21 21.57 1.35
C ALA A 315 1.66 23.01 1.20
N ALA A 316 0.79 23.43 2.10
CA ALA A 316 0.45 24.84 2.19
C ALA A 316 1.72 25.62 2.60
N GLU A 317 2.06 26.67 1.85
CA GLU A 317 3.17 27.57 2.16
C GLU A 317 3.03 28.24 3.54
#